data_f03b3ddeedbbc131185f419bbccae061
#
_entry.id   f03b3ddeedbbc131185f419bbccae061
#
_cell.length_a   1.000
_cell.length_b   1.000
_cell.length_c   1.000
_cell.angle_alpha   90.00
_cell.angle_beta   90.00
_cell.angle_gamma   90.00
#
_symmetry.space_group_name_H-M   'P 1'
#
loop_
_entity.id
_entity.type
_entity.pdbx_description
1 polymer ?
#
loop_
_entity_poly.entity_id
_entity_poly.type
_entity_poly.pdbx_seq_one_letter_code
_entity_poly.pdbx_strand_id
1 'polypeptide(L)'
;TDESKELDSAYSQAVAHLEALELRNMLGEEGDSLGAVLTINSGAGGTEANDWSAMLMRMYMRWGERNGHKVTVTDLQEGDEVGIKSVTIEFDGEYAYGYLKAENGVHRLVRISPFNAQGKRQTTFSSVFVYPLVDDTINIDIYIFNVTRMYGRERLLWHIVWISLW
;
A
#
# COMPACT_ATOMS: atom_id res chain seq x y z
N THR A 1 -34.62 -32.32 -2.56
CA THR A 1 -34.07 -33.55 -1.95
C THR A 1 -32.78 -33.24 -1.24
N ASP A 2 -32.40 -33.95 -0.18
CA ASP A 2 -31.20 -33.65 0.59
C ASP A 2 -29.95 -33.79 -0.27
N GLU A 3 -29.92 -34.73 -1.22
CA GLU A 3 -28.83 -34.89 -2.19
C GLU A 3 -28.55 -33.65 -3.06
N SER A 4 -29.60 -32.90 -3.44
CA SER A 4 -29.39 -31.66 -4.21
C SER A 4 -28.73 -30.56 -3.38
N LYS A 5 -29.01 -30.50 -2.08
CA LYS A 5 -28.39 -29.53 -1.16
C LYS A 5 -26.93 -29.85 -0.88
N GLU A 6 -26.64 -31.18 -0.74
CA GLU A 6 -25.25 -31.60 -0.60
C GLU A 6 -24.41 -31.30 -1.84
N LEU A 7 -24.99 -31.53 -3.03
CA LEU A 7 -24.33 -31.22 -4.30
C LEU A 7 -24.09 -29.70 -4.45
N ASP A 8 -25.06 -28.87 -4.13
CA ASP A 8 -24.94 -27.40 -4.18
C ASP A 8 -23.89 -26.89 -3.17
N SER A 9 -23.83 -27.52 -1.99
CA SER A 9 -22.83 -27.20 -0.97
C SER A 9 -21.43 -27.61 -1.42
N ALA A 10 -21.26 -28.81 -1.97
CA ALA A 10 -19.97 -29.29 -2.48
C ALA A 10 -19.50 -28.44 -3.68
N TYR A 11 -20.41 -28.08 -4.56
CA TYR A 11 -20.11 -27.20 -5.69
C TYR A 11 -19.63 -25.81 -5.23
N SER A 12 -20.34 -25.19 -4.28
CA SER A 12 -19.95 -23.87 -3.71
C SER A 12 -18.58 -23.91 -3.04
N GLN A 13 -18.28 -25.00 -2.32
CA GLN A 13 -16.95 -25.20 -1.72
C GLN A 13 -15.86 -25.36 -2.77
N ALA A 14 -16.13 -26.14 -3.83
CA ALA A 14 -15.17 -26.34 -4.92
C ALA A 14 -14.87 -25.03 -5.66
N VAL A 15 -15.88 -24.21 -5.93
CA VAL A 15 -15.73 -22.89 -6.54
C VAL A 15 -14.90 -21.96 -5.64
N ALA A 16 -15.20 -21.91 -4.34
CA ALA A 16 -14.41 -21.09 -3.40
C ALA A 16 -12.95 -21.54 -3.31
N HIS A 17 -12.68 -22.84 -3.35
CA HIS A 17 -11.30 -23.35 -3.40
C HIS A 17 -10.59 -23.00 -4.70
N LEU A 18 -11.29 -23.06 -5.84
CA LEU A 18 -10.74 -22.69 -7.13
C LEU A 18 -10.36 -21.20 -7.16
N GLU A 19 -11.27 -20.32 -6.74
CA GLU A 19 -11.01 -18.88 -6.64
C GLU A 19 -9.81 -18.57 -5.73
N ALA A 20 -9.68 -19.28 -4.61
CA ALA A 20 -8.53 -19.11 -3.71
C ALA A 20 -7.21 -19.58 -4.36
N LEU A 21 -7.24 -20.64 -5.18
CA LEU A 21 -6.06 -21.12 -5.92
C LEU A 21 -5.69 -20.17 -7.07
N GLU A 22 -6.66 -19.65 -7.80
CA GLU A 22 -6.44 -18.65 -8.86
C GLU A 22 -5.80 -17.38 -8.28
N LEU A 23 -6.28 -16.90 -7.13
CA LEU A 23 -5.72 -15.76 -6.45
C LEU A 23 -4.26 -16.01 -6.02
N ARG A 24 -3.96 -17.19 -5.46
CA ARG A 24 -2.58 -17.57 -5.13
C ARG A 24 -1.67 -17.65 -6.36
N ASN A 25 -2.20 -18.11 -7.48
CA ASN A 25 -1.42 -18.16 -8.72
C ASN A 25 -1.11 -16.77 -9.27
N MET A 26 -1.96 -15.77 -9.01
CA MET A 26 -1.71 -14.36 -9.35
C MET A 26 -0.62 -13.73 -8.45
N LEU A 27 -0.42 -14.26 -7.24
CA LEU A 27 0.58 -13.80 -6.27
C LEU A 27 1.89 -14.61 -6.43
N GLY A 28 2.43 -14.67 -7.64
CA GLY A 28 3.61 -15.47 -7.98
C GLY A 28 4.90 -14.68 -8.18
N GLU A 29 4.89 -13.38 -7.98
CA GLU A 29 6.10 -12.56 -8.12
C GLU A 29 7.01 -12.71 -6.89
N GLU A 30 8.33 -12.56 -7.13
CA GLU A 30 9.32 -12.52 -6.07
C GLU A 30 9.03 -11.34 -5.15
N GLY A 31 8.80 -11.63 -3.87
CA GLY A 31 8.40 -10.62 -2.87
C GLY A 31 6.91 -10.59 -2.53
N ASP A 32 6.02 -11.18 -3.34
CA ASP A 32 4.58 -11.22 -3.03
C ASP A 32 4.27 -11.94 -1.71
N SER A 33 5.10 -12.91 -1.34
CA SER A 33 4.97 -13.68 -0.11
C SER A 33 5.37 -12.92 1.16
N LEU A 34 6.01 -11.75 1.00
CA LEU A 34 6.51 -10.96 2.12
C LEU A 34 5.39 -10.17 2.82
N GLY A 35 5.71 -9.71 4.03
CA GLY A 35 4.95 -8.67 4.72
C GLY A 35 4.95 -7.35 3.93
N ALA A 36 4.17 -6.38 4.36
CA ALA A 36 4.05 -5.09 3.69
C ALA A 36 4.24 -3.93 4.65
N VAL A 37 4.85 -2.87 4.15
CA VAL A 37 4.85 -1.55 4.77
C VAL A 37 4.02 -0.62 3.90
N LEU A 38 2.94 -0.07 4.45
CA LEU A 38 2.01 0.80 3.75
C LEU A 38 2.11 2.21 4.34
N THR A 39 2.39 3.18 3.49
CA THR A 39 2.45 4.60 3.87
C THR A 39 1.31 5.36 3.20
N ILE A 40 0.53 6.09 3.99
CA ILE A 40 -0.55 6.97 3.52
C ILE A 40 -0.12 8.41 3.77
N ASN A 41 -0.24 9.26 2.74
CA ASN A 41 0.00 10.69 2.87
C ASN A 41 -1.24 11.46 2.40
N SER A 42 -1.66 12.43 3.20
CA SER A 42 -2.77 13.31 2.82
C SER A 42 -2.37 14.19 1.63
N GLY A 43 -3.31 14.42 0.72
CA GLY A 43 -3.13 15.35 -0.39
C GLY A 43 -3.34 16.82 0.03
N ALA A 44 -3.29 17.73 -0.93
CA ALA A 44 -3.37 19.17 -0.73
C ALA A 44 -4.77 19.70 -0.27
N GLY A 45 -5.67 18.83 0.16
CA GLY A 45 -7.06 19.16 0.53
C GLY A 45 -7.26 19.63 1.99
N GLY A 46 -6.21 19.84 2.77
CA GLY A 46 -6.33 20.27 4.17
C GLY A 46 -7.13 19.26 5.02
N THR A 47 -8.07 19.75 5.85
CA THR A 47 -8.88 18.96 6.79
C THR A 47 -9.60 17.79 6.13
N GLU A 48 -10.14 17.97 4.91
CA GLU A 48 -10.81 16.89 4.15
C GLU A 48 -9.84 15.75 3.76
N ALA A 49 -8.62 16.11 3.34
CA ALA A 49 -7.62 15.11 2.96
C ALA A 49 -7.10 14.34 4.17
N ASN A 50 -6.92 15.04 5.30
CA ASN A 50 -6.51 14.43 6.56
C ASN A 50 -7.55 13.44 7.07
N ASP A 51 -8.84 13.79 6.99
CA ASP A 51 -9.94 12.89 7.38
C ASP A 51 -10.02 11.68 6.43
N TRP A 52 -9.85 11.91 5.12
CA TRP A 52 -9.81 10.81 4.15
C TRP A 52 -8.66 9.84 4.43
N SER A 53 -7.47 10.34 4.75
CA SER A 53 -6.32 9.51 5.13
C SER A 53 -6.60 8.70 6.39
N ALA A 54 -7.29 9.26 7.38
CA ALA A 54 -7.72 8.53 8.58
C ALA A 54 -8.74 7.42 8.26
N MET A 55 -9.64 7.66 7.30
CA MET A 55 -10.57 6.63 6.83
C MET A 55 -9.83 5.48 6.13
N LEU A 56 -8.87 5.79 5.25
CA LEU A 56 -8.03 4.79 4.58
C LEU A 56 -7.22 3.98 5.59
N MET A 57 -6.56 4.64 6.56
CA MET A 57 -5.85 3.96 7.65
C MET A 57 -6.75 2.93 8.34
N ARG A 58 -7.95 3.33 8.75
CA ARG A 58 -8.90 2.44 9.42
C ARG A 58 -9.33 1.28 8.52
N MET A 59 -9.51 1.53 7.23
CA MET A 59 -9.87 0.51 6.25
C MET A 59 -8.79 -0.56 6.15
N TYR A 60 -7.53 -0.17 5.97
CA TYR A 60 -6.41 -1.10 5.83
C TYR A 60 -6.10 -1.84 7.13
N MET A 61 -6.17 -1.18 8.28
CA MET A 61 -6.01 -1.86 9.58
C MET A 61 -7.05 -2.97 9.76
N ARG A 62 -8.32 -2.69 9.49
CA ARG A 62 -9.38 -3.71 9.57
C ARG A 62 -9.22 -4.83 8.55
N TRP A 63 -8.69 -4.51 7.37
CA TRP A 63 -8.37 -5.52 6.38
C TRP A 63 -7.28 -6.46 6.90
N GLY A 64 -6.20 -5.92 7.46
CA GLY A 64 -5.11 -6.70 8.03
C GLY A 64 -5.59 -7.62 9.16
N GLU A 65 -6.35 -7.08 10.11
CA GLU A 65 -6.94 -7.85 11.21
C GLU A 65 -7.81 -9.01 10.74
N ARG A 66 -8.67 -8.77 9.73
CA ARG A 66 -9.56 -9.81 9.18
C ARG A 66 -8.81 -10.94 8.47
N ASN A 67 -7.68 -10.62 7.85
CA ASN A 67 -6.84 -11.61 7.16
C ASN A 67 -5.79 -12.25 8.09
N GLY A 68 -5.83 -11.93 9.38
CA GLY A 68 -4.95 -12.54 10.38
C GLY A 68 -3.52 -12.01 10.35
N HIS A 69 -3.28 -10.87 9.68
CA HIS A 69 -1.99 -10.21 9.71
C HIS A 69 -1.79 -9.46 11.03
N LYS A 70 -0.56 -9.46 11.53
CA LYS A 70 -0.21 -8.59 12.65
C LYS A 70 0.01 -7.18 12.12
N VAL A 71 -0.84 -6.24 12.57
CA VAL A 71 -0.82 -4.86 12.12
C VAL A 71 -0.18 -3.97 13.18
N THR A 72 0.88 -3.24 12.80
CA THR A 72 1.60 -2.32 13.70
C THR A 72 1.69 -0.94 13.04
N VAL A 73 1.28 0.11 13.75
CA VAL A 73 1.50 1.49 13.31
C VAL A 73 2.90 1.90 13.76
N THR A 74 3.80 2.16 12.82
CA THR A 74 5.21 2.50 13.10
C THR A 74 5.45 3.99 13.17
N ASP A 75 4.72 4.77 12.37
CA ASP A 75 4.78 6.23 12.40
C ASP A 75 3.39 6.82 12.17
N LEU A 76 3.06 7.88 12.89
CA LEU A 76 1.78 8.56 12.80
C LEU A 76 1.97 10.06 13.01
N GLN A 77 1.63 10.83 11.99
CA GLN A 77 1.56 12.29 12.07
C GLN A 77 0.11 12.73 12.01
N GLU A 78 -0.38 13.26 13.10
CA GLU A 78 -1.76 13.78 13.18
C GLU A 78 -1.94 15.04 12.32
N GLY A 79 -3.17 15.28 11.87
CA GLY A 79 -3.58 16.51 11.23
C GLY A 79 -3.70 17.65 12.24
N ASP A 80 -3.66 18.90 11.76
CA ASP A 80 -3.69 20.08 12.63
C ASP A 80 -5.01 20.22 13.40
N GLU A 81 -6.13 19.81 12.81
CA GLU A 81 -7.47 19.90 13.42
C GLU A 81 -8.13 18.53 13.50
N VAL A 82 -8.09 17.76 12.41
CA VAL A 82 -8.75 16.45 12.28
C VAL A 82 -7.93 15.55 11.38
N GLY A 83 -8.07 14.24 11.61
CA GLY A 83 -7.48 13.23 10.75
C GLY A 83 -5.97 13.11 10.87
N ILE A 84 -5.32 12.61 9.83
CA ILE A 84 -3.88 12.34 9.80
C ILE A 84 -3.22 12.95 8.56
N LYS A 85 -2.01 13.49 8.71
CA LYS A 85 -1.17 13.96 7.61
C LYS A 85 -0.45 12.82 6.93
N SER A 86 0.18 11.96 7.73
CA SER A 86 0.85 10.76 7.25
C SER A 86 0.75 9.64 8.27
N VAL A 87 0.78 8.42 7.79
CA VAL A 87 0.86 7.23 8.63
C VAL A 87 1.63 6.15 7.89
N THR A 88 2.44 5.41 8.63
CA THR A 88 3.11 4.20 8.17
C THR A 88 2.63 3.02 8.99
N ILE A 89 2.15 1.99 8.31
CA ILE A 89 1.58 0.78 8.89
C ILE A 89 2.35 -0.41 8.36
N GLU A 90 2.79 -1.26 9.26
CA GLU A 90 3.44 -2.52 8.96
C GLU A 90 2.43 -3.66 9.09
N PHE A 91 2.38 -4.51 8.07
CA PHE A 91 1.58 -5.73 8.02
C PHE A 91 2.53 -6.93 7.99
N ASP A 92 2.64 -7.60 9.13
CA ASP A 92 3.45 -8.80 9.26
C ASP A 92 2.56 -10.03 9.02
N GLY A 93 2.82 -10.75 7.95
CA GLY A 93 2.08 -11.92 7.53
C GLY A 93 2.35 -12.32 6.09
N GLU A 94 2.02 -13.57 5.77
CA GLU A 94 2.23 -14.11 4.44
C GLU A 94 1.36 -13.42 3.38
N TYR A 95 1.97 -13.08 2.24
CA TYR A 95 1.32 -12.46 1.09
C TYR A 95 0.71 -11.06 1.33
N ALA A 96 1.04 -10.40 2.45
CA ALA A 96 0.51 -9.07 2.72
C ALA A 96 0.90 -8.07 1.62
N TYR A 97 2.15 -8.12 1.15
CA TYR A 97 2.60 -7.27 0.06
C TYR A 97 1.90 -7.59 -1.26
N GLY A 98 1.78 -8.87 -1.60
CA GLY A 98 1.12 -9.30 -2.85
C GLY A 98 -0.32 -8.78 -2.97
N TYR A 99 -1.08 -8.78 -1.87
CA TYR A 99 -2.43 -8.22 -1.84
C TYR A 99 -2.45 -6.70 -1.89
N LEU A 100 -1.56 -6.03 -1.14
CA LEU A 100 -1.59 -4.59 -0.98
C LEU A 100 -0.88 -3.84 -2.12
N LYS A 101 0.03 -4.46 -2.88
CA LYS A 101 0.76 -3.81 -3.99
C LYS A 101 -0.15 -3.16 -5.03
N ALA A 102 -1.34 -3.72 -5.25
CA ALA A 102 -2.32 -3.19 -6.18
C ALA A 102 -2.97 -1.87 -5.70
N GLU A 103 -2.88 -1.56 -4.41
CA GLU A 103 -3.40 -0.33 -3.81
C GLU A 103 -2.47 0.87 -3.98
N ASN A 104 -1.26 0.68 -4.55
CA ASN A 104 -0.34 1.77 -4.84
C ASN A 104 -0.99 2.82 -5.73
N GLY A 105 -1.03 4.06 -5.28
CA GLY A 105 -1.54 5.16 -6.08
C GLY A 105 -2.25 6.25 -5.31
N VAL A 106 -3.06 7.03 -6.03
CA VAL A 106 -3.81 8.15 -5.48
C VAL A 106 -5.28 7.76 -5.33
N HIS A 107 -5.75 7.76 -4.10
CA HIS A 107 -7.13 7.44 -3.72
C HIS A 107 -7.98 8.70 -3.68
N ARG A 108 -9.06 8.72 -4.44
CA ARG A 108 -9.98 9.83 -4.56
C ARG A 108 -11.25 9.60 -3.74
N LEU A 109 -11.63 10.57 -2.92
CA LEU A 109 -12.92 10.61 -2.26
C LEU A 109 -13.78 11.75 -2.81
N VAL A 110 -15.04 11.48 -3.09
CA VAL A 110 -16.05 12.48 -3.46
C VAL A 110 -17.25 12.32 -2.55
N ARG A 111 -17.48 13.29 -1.67
CA ARG A 111 -18.59 13.27 -0.74
C ARG A 111 -19.11 14.68 -0.44
N ILE A 112 -20.25 14.78 0.22
CA ILE A 112 -20.69 16.02 0.87
C ILE A 112 -19.79 16.21 2.09
N SER A 113 -19.13 17.39 2.17
CA SER A 113 -18.18 17.68 3.24
C SER A 113 -18.88 17.83 4.59
N PRO A 114 -18.47 17.09 5.63
CA PRO A 114 -18.96 17.31 6.99
C PRO A 114 -18.37 18.58 7.62
N PHE A 115 -17.29 19.12 7.06
CA PHE A 115 -16.58 20.33 7.54
C PHE A 115 -17.09 21.62 6.88
N ASN A 116 -17.92 21.50 5.84
CA ASN A 116 -18.47 22.65 5.13
C ASN A 116 -19.92 22.90 5.55
N ALA A 117 -20.16 24.03 6.24
CA ALA A 117 -21.49 24.43 6.70
C ALA A 117 -22.53 24.56 5.57
N GLN A 118 -22.09 24.78 4.32
CA GLN A 118 -22.99 24.86 3.15
C GLN A 118 -23.32 23.50 2.53
N GLY A 119 -22.79 22.38 3.06
CA GLY A 119 -23.05 21.04 2.55
C GLY A 119 -22.59 20.84 1.10
N LYS A 120 -21.57 21.54 0.64
CA LYS A 120 -21.05 21.39 -0.71
C LYS A 120 -20.33 20.06 -0.90
N ARG A 121 -20.48 19.51 -2.10
CA ARG A 121 -19.75 18.33 -2.55
C ARG A 121 -18.28 18.70 -2.74
N GLN A 122 -17.39 17.97 -2.06
CA GLN A 122 -15.94 18.14 -2.11
C GLN A 122 -15.27 16.90 -2.71
N THR A 123 -14.13 17.14 -3.36
CA THR A 123 -13.26 16.06 -3.86
C THR A 123 -11.91 16.20 -3.16
N THR A 124 -11.42 15.11 -2.61
CA THR A 124 -10.13 15.06 -1.93
C THR A 124 -9.33 13.84 -2.37
N PHE A 125 -8.02 13.90 -2.14
CA PHE A 125 -7.06 12.89 -2.55
C PHE A 125 -6.13 12.54 -1.40
N SER A 126 -5.71 11.28 -1.37
CA SER A 126 -4.63 10.78 -0.50
C SER A 126 -3.80 9.79 -1.29
N SER A 127 -2.49 9.80 -1.11
CA SER A 127 -1.59 8.85 -1.75
C SER A 127 -1.32 7.67 -0.83
N VAL A 128 -1.29 6.49 -1.41
CA VAL A 128 -0.94 5.23 -0.74
C VAL A 128 0.28 4.66 -1.44
N PHE A 129 1.31 4.31 -0.68
CA PHE A 129 2.50 3.62 -1.17
C PHE A 129 2.70 2.34 -0.37
N VAL A 130 2.96 1.26 -1.05
CA VAL A 130 3.18 -0.06 -0.45
C VAL A 130 4.55 -0.57 -0.85
N TYR A 131 5.32 -0.99 0.14
CA TYR A 131 6.64 -1.58 -0.02
C TYR A 131 6.67 -2.96 0.62
N PRO A 132 7.45 -3.91 0.08
CA PRO A 132 7.65 -5.20 0.74
C PRO A 132 8.43 -4.98 2.05
N LEU A 133 8.06 -5.72 3.08
CA LEU A 133 8.84 -5.81 4.31
C LEU A 133 10.03 -6.73 4.04
N VAL A 134 11.19 -6.13 3.85
CA VAL A 134 12.42 -6.83 3.52
C VAL A 134 13.21 -7.06 4.80
N ASP A 135 13.56 -8.32 5.07
CA ASP A 135 14.50 -8.66 6.13
C ASP A 135 15.93 -8.23 5.75
N ASP A 136 16.77 -7.94 6.76
CA ASP A 136 18.19 -7.51 6.59
C ASP A 136 19.08 -8.53 5.85
N THR A 137 18.51 -9.62 5.32
CA THR A 137 19.20 -10.65 4.55
C THR A 137 19.46 -10.28 3.10
N ILE A 138 18.86 -9.21 2.58
CA ILE A 138 19.08 -8.75 1.21
C ILE A 138 20.36 -7.91 1.17
N ASN A 139 21.43 -8.52 0.65
CA ASN A 139 22.69 -7.84 0.42
C ASN A 139 22.58 -7.04 -0.90
N ILE A 140 22.43 -5.73 -0.80
CA ILE A 140 22.38 -4.84 -1.97
C ILE A 140 23.81 -4.43 -2.32
N ASP A 141 24.35 -4.97 -3.39
CA ASP A 141 25.64 -4.53 -3.95
C ASP A 141 25.44 -3.17 -4.66
N ILE A 142 25.89 -2.11 -4.02
CA ILE A 142 25.84 -0.77 -4.60
C ILE A 142 27.07 -0.55 -5.47
N TYR A 143 26.90 -0.57 -6.80
CA TYR A 143 27.96 -0.22 -7.74
C TYR A 143 27.94 1.29 -7.99
N ILE A 144 28.96 1.99 -7.51
CA ILE A 144 29.17 3.42 -7.78
C ILE A 144 29.95 3.53 -9.09
N PHE A 145 29.30 3.90 -10.19
CA PHE A 145 29.96 4.26 -11.43
C PHE A 145 30.33 5.74 -11.41
N ASN A 146 31.64 6.04 -11.31
CA ASN A 146 32.16 7.37 -11.53
C ASN A 146 32.25 7.66 -13.03
N VAL A 147 31.26 8.35 -13.59
CA VAL A 147 31.35 8.84 -14.96
C VAL A 147 32.02 10.22 -14.97
N THR A 148 33.32 10.24 -15.20
CA THR A 148 34.06 11.48 -15.42
C THR A 148 33.92 11.89 -16.88
N ARG A 149 32.98 12.79 -17.21
CA ARG A 149 32.88 13.37 -18.55
C ARG A 149 33.78 14.59 -18.64
N MET A 150 34.90 14.45 -19.32
CA MET A 150 35.77 15.58 -19.68
C MET A 150 35.12 16.37 -20.83
N TYR A 151 34.42 17.45 -20.53
CA TYR A 151 34.19 18.55 -21.47
C TYR A 151 35.06 19.74 -21.03
N GLY A 152 35.77 20.29 -21.98
CA GLY A 152 36.84 21.30 -21.83
C GLY A 152 36.63 22.34 -20.74
N ARG A 153 37.65 22.50 -19.94
CA ARG A 153 37.99 23.54 -18.97
C ARG A 153 37.19 23.73 -17.69
N GLU A 154 36.03 23.09 -17.49
CA GLU A 154 35.35 23.14 -16.18
C GLU A 154 35.05 21.72 -15.68
N ARG A 155 35.62 21.36 -14.51
CA ARG A 155 35.36 20.09 -13.84
C ARG A 155 34.07 20.18 -13.04
N LEU A 156 32.96 19.71 -13.60
CA LEU A 156 31.77 19.44 -12.84
C LEU A 156 31.70 17.95 -12.52
N LEU A 157 31.91 17.62 -11.25
CA LEU A 157 31.75 16.28 -10.71
C LEU A 157 30.24 16.02 -10.48
N TRP A 158 29.62 15.25 -11.35
CA TRP A 158 28.27 14.73 -11.11
C TRP A 158 28.38 13.31 -10.57
N HIS A 159 27.90 13.08 -9.36
CA HIS A 159 27.70 11.74 -8.83
C HIS A 159 26.29 11.27 -9.23
N ILE A 160 26.21 10.31 -10.14
CA ILE A 160 24.97 9.61 -10.47
C ILE A 160 24.99 8.29 -9.71
N VAL A 161 24.12 8.17 -8.72
CA VAL A 161 23.85 6.90 -8.04
C VAL A 161 22.78 6.18 -8.86
N TRP A 162 23.14 5.08 -9.51
CA TRP A 162 22.18 4.15 -10.09
C TRP A 162 21.91 3.04 -9.08
N ILE A 163 20.68 2.95 -8.63
CA ILE A 163 20.18 1.78 -7.89
C ILE A 163 19.62 0.83 -8.94
N SER A 164 20.31 -0.26 -9.19
CA SER A 164 19.80 -1.37 -10.00
C SER A 164 19.02 -2.28 -9.07
N LEU A 165 17.70 -2.24 -9.15
CA LEU A 165 16.81 -3.28 -8.62
C LEU A 165 16.71 -4.37 -9.69
N TRP A 166 17.22 -5.55 -9.37
CA TRP A 166 16.87 -6.82 -10.02
C TRP A 166 16.07 -7.64 -9.05
#